data_8b951aa5b66339102731becc7c6b2320
#
_entry.id   8b951aa5b66339102731becc7c6b2320
#
_cell.length_a   1.000
_cell.length_b   1.000
_cell.length_c   1.000
_cell.angle_alpha   90.00
_cell.angle_beta   90.00
_cell.angle_gamma   90.00
#
_symmetry.space_group_name_H-M   'P 1'
#
loop_
_entity.id
_entity.type
_entity.pdbx_description
1 polymer ?
#
loop_
_entity_poly.entity_id
_entity_poly.type
_entity_poly.pdbx_seq_one_letter_code
_entity_poly.pdbx_strand_id
1 'polypeptide(L)'
;MSKKGLIVGGIAALVIIGIIASYGATQFGSETLNLDMGRTHGTISTAMGSPILGNPSAPVTIVEFGDYQCSQCYNWFQNTKPQIIENLIDTGKANLVFVDLAFIGRDSIPAAAATYCAEEQGKYWEYHHLLYSSQQGVDDGWANSERLKAFAFSLDLDMEMFNSCVDSGKFSKRVQFNTAEAGKQGATSTPTFFIINSEGKQQKISGAQPFSVFKDVIDSLT
;
A
#
# COMPACT_ATOMS: atom_id res chain seq x y z
N MET A 1 -40.26 -81.07 -9.48
CA MET A 1 -39.11 -81.41 -8.66
C MET A 1 -38.04 -80.34 -8.79
N SER A 2 -37.79 -79.70 -7.66
CA SER A 2 -36.46 -79.42 -7.10
C SER A 2 -35.62 -78.38 -7.85
N LYS A 3 -35.46 -77.22 -7.35
CA LYS A 3 -34.69 -76.63 -6.24
C LYS A 3 -33.44 -75.88 -6.71
N LYS A 4 -33.33 -74.72 -6.16
CA LYS A 4 -32.08 -74.02 -5.74
C LYS A 4 -31.33 -73.34 -6.88
N GLY A 5 -31.11 -72.09 -6.80
CA GLY A 5 -30.60 -71.12 -5.86
C GLY A 5 -29.49 -70.49 -6.61
N LEU A 6 -29.15 -69.39 -6.49
CA LEU A 6 -28.37 -68.73 -5.42
C LEU A 6 -28.12 -67.32 -5.82
N ILE A 7 -28.29 -66.48 -4.87
CA ILE A 7 -27.93 -65.11 -4.79
C ILE A 7 -26.42 -64.96 -4.97
N VAL A 8 -25.97 -64.27 -6.00
CA VAL A 8 -24.71 -63.50 -5.98
C VAL A 8 -24.90 -62.29 -6.91
N GLY A 9 -25.15 -61.16 -6.36
CA GLY A 9 -25.32 -59.95 -7.18
C GLY A 9 -25.54 -58.73 -6.35
N GLY A 10 -24.71 -58.52 -5.42
CA GLY A 10 -24.86 -57.33 -4.59
C GLY A 10 -23.60 -56.99 -3.84
N ILE A 11 -22.55 -56.54 -4.51
CA ILE A 11 -21.42 -55.81 -3.88
C ILE A 11 -20.53 -55.18 -5.00
N ALA A 12 -21.11 -54.53 -5.98
CA ALA A 12 -20.31 -53.79 -6.95
C ALA A 12 -20.82 -52.37 -7.24
N ALA A 13 -21.79 -51.87 -6.47
CA ALA A 13 -22.40 -50.56 -6.74
C ALA A 13 -22.09 -49.47 -5.67
N LEU A 14 -21.24 -49.76 -4.69
CA LEU A 14 -20.96 -48.79 -3.61
C LEU A 14 -19.52 -48.22 -3.58
N VAL A 15 -18.69 -48.51 -4.58
CA VAL A 15 -17.31 -47.95 -4.62
C VAL A 15 -17.15 -46.83 -5.63
N ILE A 16 -18.15 -46.50 -6.45
CA ILE A 16 -18.03 -45.43 -7.47
C ILE A 16 -18.58 -44.10 -6.99
N ILE A 17 -19.32 -44.04 -5.88
CA ILE A 17 -19.84 -42.76 -5.35
C ILE A 17 -18.86 -42.06 -4.41
N GLY A 18 -17.79 -42.73 -3.98
CA GLY A 18 -16.78 -42.14 -3.07
C GLY A 18 -15.66 -41.36 -3.75
N ILE A 19 -15.53 -41.42 -5.09
CA ILE A 19 -14.39 -40.79 -5.80
C ILE A 19 -14.75 -39.47 -6.48
N ILE A 20 -16.03 -39.13 -6.60
CA ILE A 20 -16.45 -37.86 -7.26
C ILE A 20 -16.59 -36.72 -6.26
N ALA A 21 -16.57 -36.99 -4.95
CA ALA A 21 -16.65 -35.95 -3.92
C ALA A 21 -15.28 -35.36 -3.51
N SER A 22 -14.17 -35.87 -4.02
CA SER A 22 -12.82 -35.37 -3.65
C SER A 22 -12.08 -34.59 -4.72
N TYR A 23 -12.71 -34.30 -5.86
CA TYR A 23 -12.11 -33.49 -6.93
C TYR A 23 -12.74 -32.09 -7.10
N GLY A 24 -13.57 -31.66 -6.18
CA GLY A 24 -14.30 -30.37 -6.26
C GLY A 24 -13.86 -29.29 -5.27
N ALA A 25 -12.86 -29.53 -4.44
CA ALA A 25 -12.23 -28.51 -3.62
C ALA A 25 -10.95 -28.04 -4.33
N THR A 26 -11.11 -27.31 -5.44
CA THR A 26 -10.03 -26.43 -5.90
C THR A 26 -9.78 -25.46 -4.77
N GLN A 27 -8.64 -25.60 -4.14
CA GLN A 27 -8.06 -24.66 -3.23
C GLN A 27 -8.08 -23.27 -3.88
N PHE A 28 -9.08 -22.46 -3.55
CA PHE A 28 -8.81 -21.05 -3.44
C PHE A 28 -7.84 -20.95 -2.27
N GLY A 29 -6.55 -20.94 -2.61
CA GLY A 29 -5.54 -20.54 -1.65
C GLY A 29 -5.98 -19.21 -1.11
N SER A 30 -6.39 -19.17 0.14
CA SER A 30 -6.31 -17.98 0.92
C SER A 30 -4.81 -17.68 1.01
N GLU A 31 -4.28 -16.91 0.05
CA GLU A 31 -3.09 -16.14 0.32
C GLU A 31 -3.47 -15.24 1.48
N THR A 32 -3.24 -15.74 2.66
CA THR A 32 -3.15 -14.89 3.84
C THR A 32 -1.98 -13.96 3.52
N LEU A 33 -2.32 -12.73 3.11
CA LEU A 33 -1.39 -11.63 3.17
C LEU A 33 -0.76 -11.73 4.55
N ASN A 34 0.51 -12.13 4.59
CA ASN A 34 1.27 -12.19 5.83
C ASN A 34 1.60 -10.74 6.18
N LEU A 35 0.56 -10.04 6.66
CA LEU A 35 0.63 -8.65 7.06
C LEU A 35 1.42 -8.62 8.34
N ASP A 36 2.58 -7.98 8.32
CA ASP A 36 3.21 -7.53 9.55
C ASP A 36 2.31 -6.46 10.20
N MET A 37 1.22 -6.92 10.80
CA MET A 37 0.23 -6.09 11.50
C MET A 37 0.84 -5.42 12.75
N GLY A 38 2.12 -5.69 13.04
CA GLY A 38 2.81 -5.18 14.22
C GLY A 38 3.45 -3.81 14.04
N ARG A 39 3.64 -3.32 12.79
CA ARG A 39 4.29 -2.03 12.59
C ARG A 39 3.32 -0.88 12.84
N THR A 40 3.39 -0.33 14.05
CA THR A 40 2.66 0.87 14.44
C THR A 40 3.63 1.94 14.91
N HIS A 41 3.27 3.21 14.71
CA HIS A 41 3.94 4.35 15.29
C HIS A 41 2.91 5.07 16.17
N GLY A 42 3.10 5.02 17.47
CA GLY A 42 2.06 5.46 18.41
C GLY A 42 0.76 4.69 18.20
N THR A 43 -0.34 5.38 17.92
CA THR A 43 -1.64 4.77 17.59
C THR A 43 -1.87 4.59 16.09
N ILE A 44 -0.93 5.02 15.24
CA ILE A 44 -1.04 5.00 13.78
C ILE A 44 -0.47 3.71 13.23
N SER A 45 -1.30 2.91 12.57
CA SER A 45 -0.83 1.72 11.85
C SER A 45 -0.18 2.12 10.52
N THR A 46 1.07 1.70 10.32
CA THR A 46 1.84 1.87 9.10
C THR A 46 2.22 0.54 8.46
N ALA A 47 1.68 -0.57 8.96
CA ALA A 47 2.02 -1.92 8.52
C ALA A 47 1.82 -2.13 7.01
N MET A 48 0.81 -1.46 6.45
CA MET A 48 0.46 -1.50 5.03
C MET A 48 0.96 -0.28 4.25
N GLY A 49 1.68 0.65 4.90
CA GLY A 49 2.26 1.82 4.24
C GLY A 49 3.54 1.48 3.46
N SER A 50 4.22 2.52 3.00
CA SER A 50 5.48 2.43 2.29
C SER A 50 6.60 1.79 3.12
N PRO A 51 7.72 1.39 2.51
CA PRO A 51 8.98 1.28 3.21
C PRO A 51 9.33 2.60 3.92
N ILE A 52 10.10 2.51 5.00
CA ILE A 52 10.58 3.71 5.70
C ILE A 52 11.59 4.45 4.83
N LEU A 53 11.40 5.76 4.64
CA LEU A 53 12.40 6.65 4.07
C LEU A 53 13.28 7.21 5.20
N GLY A 54 14.58 7.04 5.10
CA GLY A 54 15.56 7.47 6.10
C GLY A 54 15.91 6.38 7.12
N ASN A 55 16.42 6.81 8.28
CA ASN A 55 16.87 5.89 9.32
C ASN A 55 15.65 5.30 10.07
N PRO A 56 15.45 3.96 10.07
CA PRO A 56 14.34 3.33 10.82
C PRO A 56 14.39 3.57 12.33
N SER A 57 15.59 3.89 12.87
CA SER A 57 15.80 4.18 14.30
C SER A 57 15.75 5.69 14.61
N ALA A 58 15.29 6.53 13.68
CA ALA A 58 15.13 7.97 13.95
C ALA A 58 14.14 8.20 15.11
N PRO A 59 14.40 9.22 15.97
CA PRO A 59 13.58 9.48 17.16
C PRO A 59 12.14 9.94 16.84
N VAL A 60 11.92 10.39 15.61
CA VAL A 60 10.60 10.86 15.14
C VAL A 60 10.23 10.16 13.84
N THR A 61 8.97 9.75 13.72
CA THR A 61 8.39 9.28 12.47
C THR A 61 7.35 10.28 11.98
N ILE A 62 7.47 10.66 10.72
CA ILE A 62 6.46 11.42 9.97
C ILE A 62 5.64 10.41 9.19
N VAL A 63 4.34 10.29 9.48
CA VAL A 63 3.41 9.48 8.69
C VAL A 63 2.57 10.39 7.83
N GLU A 64 2.70 10.31 6.52
CA GLU A 64 1.92 11.05 5.53
C GLU A 64 0.77 10.18 5.02
N PHE A 65 -0.46 10.65 5.14
CA PHE A 65 -1.62 10.13 4.43
C PHE A 65 -1.86 10.96 3.17
N GLY A 66 -1.71 10.33 2.00
CA GLY A 66 -1.72 11.04 0.73
C GLY A 66 -2.42 10.30 -0.41
N ASP A 67 -2.68 11.05 -1.47
CA ASP A 67 -3.24 10.58 -2.74
C ASP A 67 -2.43 11.15 -3.90
N TYR A 68 -2.05 10.31 -4.85
CA TYR A 68 -1.25 10.76 -6.00
C TYR A 68 -1.98 11.73 -6.93
N GLN A 69 -3.31 11.83 -6.86
CA GLN A 69 -4.09 12.81 -7.59
C GLN A 69 -4.39 14.10 -6.79
N CYS A 70 -3.90 14.19 -5.54
CA CYS A 70 -4.14 15.35 -4.68
C CYS A 70 -3.21 16.51 -5.03
N SER A 71 -3.76 17.64 -5.47
CA SER A 71 -2.99 18.85 -5.76
C SER A 71 -2.27 19.44 -4.54
N GLN A 72 -2.84 19.29 -3.34
CA GLN A 72 -2.19 19.74 -2.11
C GLN A 72 -1.05 18.79 -1.70
N CYS A 73 -1.16 17.48 -1.94
CA CYS A 73 -0.05 16.55 -1.76
C CYS A 73 1.10 16.90 -2.71
N TYR A 74 0.80 17.18 -3.97
CA TYR A 74 1.78 17.67 -4.94
C TYR A 74 2.45 18.97 -4.47
N ASN A 75 1.66 19.93 -3.97
CA ASN A 75 2.20 21.19 -3.45
C ASN A 75 3.18 20.95 -2.30
N TRP A 76 2.81 20.09 -1.34
CA TRP A 76 3.71 19.72 -0.24
C TRP A 76 4.97 18.97 -0.76
N PHE A 77 4.79 18.04 -1.68
CA PHE A 77 5.89 17.30 -2.30
C PHE A 77 6.91 18.24 -2.95
N GLN A 78 6.46 19.28 -3.66
CA GLN A 78 7.34 20.23 -4.36
C GLN A 78 8.01 21.24 -3.42
N ASN A 79 7.29 21.75 -2.43
CA ASN A 79 7.73 22.91 -1.68
C ASN A 79 8.24 22.61 -0.27
N THR A 80 7.72 21.57 0.38
CA THR A 80 8.04 21.26 1.79
C THR A 80 8.86 19.99 1.93
N LYS A 81 8.52 18.92 1.21
CA LYS A 81 9.21 17.61 1.31
C LYS A 81 10.73 17.71 1.08
N PRO A 82 11.26 18.50 0.14
CA PRO A 82 12.71 18.64 -0.02
C PRO A 82 13.39 19.15 1.24
N GLN A 83 12.80 20.11 1.93
CA GLN A 83 13.33 20.65 3.19
C GLN A 83 13.22 19.64 4.33
N ILE A 84 12.16 18.83 4.36
CA ILE A 84 12.02 17.70 5.30
C ILE A 84 13.15 16.68 5.07
N ILE A 85 13.41 16.31 3.82
CA ILE A 85 14.50 15.38 3.48
C ILE A 85 15.84 15.93 3.95
N GLU A 86 16.21 17.13 3.51
CA GLU A 86 17.51 17.74 3.78
C GLU A 86 17.77 17.95 5.28
N ASN A 87 16.78 18.48 6.01
CA ASN A 87 17.01 18.95 7.38
C ASN A 87 16.65 17.94 8.47
N LEU A 88 15.84 16.91 8.13
CA LEU A 88 15.32 15.95 9.12
C LEU A 88 15.65 14.48 8.76
N ILE A 89 15.43 14.07 7.50
CA ILE A 89 15.64 12.68 7.10
C ILE A 89 17.13 12.38 6.95
N ASP A 90 17.84 13.16 6.16
CA ASP A 90 19.27 13.00 5.88
C ASP A 90 20.14 13.21 7.13
N THR A 91 19.63 14.00 8.07
CA THR A 91 20.27 14.23 9.37
C THR A 91 19.93 13.19 10.43
N GLY A 92 19.04 12.24 10.12
CA GLY A 92 18.62 11.17 11.02
C GLY A 92 17.69 11.61 12.17
N LYS A 93 17.17 12.83 12.13
CA LYS A 93 16.24 13.38 13.14
C LYS A 93 14.82 12.83 12.99
N ALA A 94 14.43 12.50 11.77
CA ALA A 94 13.15 11.87 11.49
C ALA A 94 13.28 10.81 10.38
N ASN A 95 12.25 9.99 10.26
CA ASN A 95 11.98 9.18 9.08
C ASN A 95 10.57 9.45 8.56
N LEU A 96 10.27 8.97 7.35
CA LEU A 96 8.97 9.17 6.71
C LEU A 96 8.37 7.84 6.27
N VAL A 97 7.08 7.69 6.51
CA VAL A 97 6.24 6.63 5.96
C VAL A 97 5.06 7.26 5.21
N PHE A 98 4.80 6.81 4.00
CA PHE A 98 3.61 7.18 3.24
C PHE A 98 2.54 6.10 3.38
N VAL A 99 1.30 6.50 3.61
CA VAL A 99 0.13 5.63 3.69
C VAL A 99 -0.93 6.14 2.73
N ASP A 100 -1.48 5.26 1.91
CA ASP A 100 -2.47 5.66 0.92
C ASP A 100 -3.78 6.11 1.57
N LEU A 101 -4.27 7.25 1.12
CA LEU A 101 -5.64 7.71 1.30
C LEU A 101 -6.18 8.06 -0.09
N ALA A 102 -6.38 7.00 -0.90
CA ALA A 102 -6.65 7.06 -2.34
C ALA A 102 -8.16 7.12 -2.63
N PHE A 103 -8.71 8.34 -2.76
CA PHE A 103 -10.15 8.54 -2.94
C PHE A 103 -10.53 9.67 -3.91
N ILE A 104 -9.56 10.44 -4.42
CA ILE A 104 -9.83 11.67 -5.18
C ILE A 104 -10.37 11.36 -6.56
N GLY A 105 -9.80 10.36 -7.24
CA GLY A 105 -10.22 9.97 -8.59
C GLY A 105 -10.09 8.47 -8.84
N ARG A 106 -10.56 8.04 -10.02
CA ARG A 106 -10.52 6.62 -10.44
C ARG A 106 -9.10 6.09 -10.56
N ASP A 107 -8.13 6.97 -10.91
CA ASP A 107 -6.74 6.61 -11.11
C ASP A 107 -5.92 6.62 -9.79
N SER A 108 -6.52 7.07 -8.65
CA SER A 108 -5.84 7.13 -7.35
C SER A 108 -5.41 5.74 -6.84
N ILE A 109 -6.33 4.75 -6.87
CA ILE A 109 -6.00 3.38 -6.43
C ILE A 109 -4.99 2.70 -7.36
N PRO A 110 -5.12 2.75 -8.71
CA PRO A 110 -4.12 2.21 -9.62
C PRO A 110 -2.73 2.84 -9.45
N ALA A 111 -2.64 4.17 -9.31
CA ALA A 111 -1.38 4.87 -9.10
C ALA A 111 -0.69 4.40 -7.79
N ALA A 112 -1.45 4.35 -6.69
CA ALA A 112 -0.95 3.86 -5.42
C ALA A 112 -0.55 2.37 -5.46
N ALA A 113 -1.33 1.51 -6.12
CA ALA A 113 -0.99 0.10 -6.27
C ALA A 113 0.30 -0.12 -7.07
N ALA A 114 0.56 0.73 -8.08
CA ALA A 114 1.77 0.65 -8.89
C ALA A 114 3.05 0.94 -8.10
N THR A 115 3.01 1.78 -7.05
CA THR A 115 4.18 1.99 -6.18
C THR A 115 4.58 0.72 -5.44
N TYR A 116 3.62 -0.10 -5.05
CA TYR A 116 3.90 -1.39 -4.41
C TYR A 116 4.42 -2.44 -5.40
N CYS A 117 4.04 -2.34 -6.68
CA CYS A 117 4.68 -3.15 -7.72
C CYS A 117 6.15 -2.76 -7.90
N ALA A 118 6.48 -1.48 -7.78
CA ALA A 118 7.87 -1.01 -7.78
C ALA A 118 8.60 -1.36 -6.47
N GLU A 119 7.90 -1.43 -5.32
CA GLU A 119 8.43 -1.88 -4.03
C GLU A 119 9.01 -3.29 -4.11
N GLU A 120 8.37 -4.21 -4.84
CA GLU A 120 8.84 -5.59 -5.03
C GLU A 120 10.23 -5.64 -5.71
N GLN A 121 10.61 -4.57 -6.37
CA GLN A 121 11.90 -4.40 -7.03
C GLN A 121 12.82 -3.39 -6.30
N GLY A 122 12.46 -3.01 -5.07
CA GLY A 122 13.23 -2.07 -4.25
C GLY A 122 13.18 -0.61 -4.73
N LYS A 123 12.19 -0.24 -5.55
CA LYS A 123 12.07 1.07 -6.21
C LYS A 123 10.84 1.88 -5.78
N TYR A 124 10.32 1.64 -4.56
CA TYR A 124 9.14 2.35 -4.07
C TYR A 124 9.30 3.88 -4.12
N TRP A 125 10.37 4.40 -3.53
CA TRP A 125 10.56 5.85 -3.36
C TRP A 125 10.91 6.57 -4.66
N GLU A 126 11.65 5.92 -5.56
CA GLU A 126 11.91 6.46 -6.90
C GLU A 126 10.61 6.52 -7.72
N TYR A 127 9.78 5.48 -7.64
CA TYR A 127 8.51 5.46 -8.34
C TYR A 127 7.50 6.47 -7.74
N HIS A 128 7.43 6.56 -6.41
CA HIS A 128 6.65 7.57 -5.68
C HIS A 128 7.05 9.00 -6.11
N HIS A 129 8.35 9.27 -6.19
CA HIS A 129 8.86 10.57 -6.63
C HIS A 129 8.44 10.86 -8.07
N LEU A 130 8.54 9.89 -8.97
CA LEU A 130 8.19 10.03 -10.38
C LEU A 130 6.70 10.27 -10.57
N LEU A 131 5.83 9.59 -9.81
CA LEU A 131 4.39 9.82 -9.84
C LEU A 131 4.05 11.26 -9.47
N TYR A 132 4.54 11.77 -8.34
CA TYR A 132 4.27 13.15 -7.95
C TYR A 132 4.89 14.15 -8.93
N SER A 133 6.10 13.92 -9.41
CA SER A 133 6.74 14.80 -10.40
C SER A 133 5.99 14.86 -11.73
N SER A 134 5.21 13.83 -12.04
CA SER A 134 4.43 13.71 -13.27
C SER A 134 2.96 14.08 -13.10
N GLN A 135 2.54 14.46 -11.88
CA GLN A 135 1.14 14.76 -11.58
C GLN A 135 0.58 15.88 -12.46
N GLN A 136 -0.64 15.67 -12.93
CA GLN A 136 -1.45 16.63 -13.71
C GLN A 136 -2.85 16.73 -13.10
N GLY A 137 -3.88 16.88 -13.91
CA GLY A 137 -5.26 16.96 -13.44
C GLY A 137 -5.81 15.62 -12.94
N VAL A 138 -6.87 15.68 -12.16
CA VAL A 138 -7.57 14.48 -11.69
C VAL A 138 -8.19 13.76 -12.88
N ASP A 139 -7.89 12.46 -13.03
CA ASP A 139 -8.45 11.57 -14.06
C ASP A 139 -8.28 12.05 -15.52
N ASP A 140 -7.24 12.83 -15.79
CA ASP A 140 -6.93 13.34 -17.13
C ASP A 140 -6.05 12.36 -17.96
N GLY A 141 -5.76 11.19 -17.40
CA GLY A 141 -5.02 10.12 -18.07
C GLY A 141 -3.52 10.09 -17.77
N TRP A 142 -2.98 11.01 -16.98
CA TRP A 142 -1.55 11.03 -16.62
C TRP A 142 -1.12 9.79 -15.80
N ALA A 143 -2.05 9.18 -15.05
CA ALA A 143 -1.84 8.01 -14.23
C ALA A 143 -2.62 6.77 -14.73
N ASN A 144 -2.96 6.72 -16.02
CA ASN A 144 -3.56 5.53 -16.60
C ASN A 144 -2.54 4.36 -16.69
N SER A 145 -3.02 3.14 -16.94
CA SER A 145 -2.17 1.93 -16.95
C SER A 145 -0.95 2.05 -17.89
N GLU A 146 -1.10 2.64 -19.06
CA GLU A 146 0.01 2.79 -20.01
C GLU A 146 1.08 3.75 -19.46
N ARG A 147 0.67 4.85 -18.84
CA ARG A 147 1.59 5.83 -18.24
C ARG A 147 2.29 5.24 -17.04
N LEU A 148 1.58 4.50 -16.17
CA LEU A 148 2.17 3.81 -15.03
C LEU A 148 3.27 2.83 -15.47
N LYS A 149 3.04 2.06 -16.55
CA LYS A 149 4.05 1.18 -17.14
C LYS A 149 5.22 1.96 -17.75
N ALA A 150 4.96 3.08 -18.40
CA ALA A 150 6.02 3.93 -18.96
C ALA A 150 6.92 4.52 -17.85
N PHE A 151 6.36 4.89 -16.71
CA PHE A 151 7.14 5.33 -15.54
C PHE A 151 8.05 4.21 -15.00
N ALA A 152 7.54 2.98 -14.89
CA ALA A 152 8.33 1.83 -14.48
C ALA A 152 9.50 1.55 -15.44
N PHE A 153 9.23 1.63 -16.74
CA PHE A 153 10.26 1.49 -17.79
C PHE A 153 11.36 2.54 -17.64
N SER A 154 11.02 3.79 -17.32
CA SER A 154 12.01 4.87 -17.14
C SER A 154 12.89 4.72 -15.89
N LEU A 155 12.50 3.85 -14.96
CA LEU A 155 13.25 3.49 -13.76
C LEU A 155 14.02 2.17 -13.89
N ASP A 156 14.11 1.62 -15.11
CA ASP A 156 14.78 0.35 -15.42
C ASP A 156 14.23 -0.84 -14.60
N LEU A 157 12.91 -0.86 -14.33
CA LEU A 157 12.27 -1.98 -13.65
C LEU A 157 12.14 -3.18 -14.59
N ASP A 158 12.12 -4.40 -14.03
CA ASP A 158 11.70 -5.58 -14.75
C ASP A 158 10.24 -5.43 -15.18
N MET A 159 10.05 -5.25 -16.48
CA MET A 159 8.73 -4.94 -17.05
C MET A 159 7.79 -6.13 -17.09
N GLU A 160 8.31 -7.38 -17.11
CA GLU A 160 7.46 -8.57 -17.03
C GLU A 160 6.83 -8.67 -15.65
N MET A 161 7.64 -8.54 -14.60
CA MET A 161 7.17 -8.52 -13.21
C MET A 161 6.22 -7.34 -12.96
N PHE A 162 6.60 -6.14 -13.38
CA PHE A 162 5.81 -4.94 -13.13
C PHE A 162 4.45 -4.99 -13.84
N ASN A 163 4.41 -5.35 -15.12
CA ASN A 163 3.18 -5.46 -15.90
C ASN A 163 2.24 -6.51 -15.30
N SER A 164 2.76 -7.70 -14.96
CA SER A 164 1.96 -8.74 -14.32
C SER A 164 1.35 -8.28 -13.00
N CYS A 165 2.12 -7.54 -12.20
CA CYS A 165 1.66 -6.98 -10.92
C CYS A 165 0.54 -5.95 -11.12
N VAL A 166 0.73 -4.98 -12.02
CA VAL A 166 -0.25 -3.91 -12.30
C VAL A 166 -1.51 -4.49 -12.94
N ASP A 167 -1.37 -5.35 -13.96
CA ASP A 167 -2.51 -5.89 -14.71
C ASP A 167 -3.37 -6.84 -13.87
N SER A 168 -2.78 -7.54 -12.90
CA SER A 168 -3.52 -8.36 -11.94
C SER A 168 -4.18 -7.55 -10.80
N GLY A 169 -3.84 -6.27 -10.64
CA GLY A 169 -4.31 -5.44 -9.53
C GLY A 169 -3.83 -5.95 -8.16
N LYS A 170 -2.66 -6.59 -8.11
CA LYS A 170 -2.10 -7.30 -6.95
C LYS A 170 -2.22 -6.52 -5.64
N PHE A 171 -1.92 -5.24 -5.66
CA PHE A 171 -1.90 -4.39 -4.47
C PHE A 171 -3.15 -3.50 -4.28
N SER A 172 -4.17 -3.61 -5.14
CA SER A 172 -5.39 -2.79 -5.02
C SER A 172 -6.08 -2.96 -3.66
N LYS A 173 -6.10 -4.18 -3.11
CA LYS A 173 -6.67 -4.45 -1.77
C LYS A 173 -5.86 -3.81 -0.63
N ARG A 174 -4.53 -3.74 -0.76
CA ARG A 174 -3.66 -3.04 0.19
C ARG A 174 -4.01 -1.55 0.25
N VAL A 175 -4.13 -0.91 -0.91
CA VAL A 175 -4.52 0.50 -1.02
C VAL A 175 -5.92 0.75 -0.47
N GLN A 176 -6.90 -0.10 -0.81
CA GLN A 176 -8.25 0.01 -0.29
C GLN A 176 -8.30 -0.13 1.24
N PHE A 177 -7.52 -1.06 1.80
CA PHE A 177 -7.38 -1.22 3.24
C PHE A 177 -6.81 0.04 3.90
N ASN A 178 -5.70 0.59 3.39
CA ASN A 178 -5.10 1.83 3.89
C ASN A 178 -6.12 2.97 3.87
N THR A 179 -6.82 3.15 2.76
CA THR A 179 -7.85 4.18 2.58
C THR A 179 -9.00 4.03 3.59
N ALA A 180 -9.48 2.80 3.80
CA ALA A 180 -10.55 2.53 4.76
C ALA A 180 -10.12 2.76 6.22
N GLU A 181 -8.87 2.45 6.55
CA GLU A 181 -8.32 2.62 7.91
C GLU A 181 -7.94 4.07 8.21
N ALA A 182 -7.60 4.88 7.20
CA ALA A 182 -7.16 6.26 7.37
C ALA A 182 -8.16 7.10 8.19
N GLY A 183 -9.45 7.01 7.88
CA GLY A 183 -10.50 7.72 8.59
C GLY A 183 -10.58 7.34 10.08
N LYS A 184 -10.40 6.07 10.41
CA LYS A 184 -10.37 5.57 11.79
C LYS A 184 -9.17 6.11 12.57
N GLN A 185 -8.09 6.40 11.87
CA GLN A 185 -6.87 6.99 12.41
C GLN A 185 -6.92 8.53 12.43
N GLY A 186 -8.03 9.13 12.00
CA GLY A 186 -8.23 10.58 12.01
C GLY A 186 -7.70 11.29 10.77
N ALA A 187 -7.26 10.58 9.71
CA ALA A 187 -6.92 11.15 8.41
C ALA A 187 -8.15 11.14 7.50
N THR A 188 -8.80 12.29 7.37
CA THR A 188 -10.05 12.45 6.58
C THR A 188 -9.89 13.33 5.35
N SER A 189 -8.68 13.84 5.11
CA SER A 189 -8.30 14.68 3.96
C SER A 189 -6.82 14.49 3.65
N THR A 190 -6.40 14.87 2.44
CA THR A 190 -5.01 14.77 1.98
C THR A 190 -4.40 16.14 1.67
N PRO A 191 -3.11 16.35 2.00
CA PRO A 191 -2.33 15.48 2.87
C PRO A 191 -2.72 15.66 4.34
N THR A 192 -2.64 14.57 5.12
CA THR A 192 -2.68 14.61 6.58
C THR A 192 -1.42 13.95 7.11
N PHE A 193 -0.78 14.57 8.09
CA PHE A 193 0.43 14.02 8.69
C PHE A 193 0.22 13.75 10.18
N PHE A 194 0.87 12.69 10.66
CA PHE A 194 1.08 12.47 12.09
C PHE A 194 2.58 12.47 12.35
N ILE A 195 3.00 13.31 13.28
CA ILE A 195 4.36 13.41 13.75
C ILE A 195 4.42 12.67 15.09
N ILE A 196 5.22 11.63 15.18
CA ILE A 196 5.18 10.66 16.26
C ILE A 196 6.59 10.45 16.80
N ASN A 197 6.81 10.67 18.10
CA ASN A 197 8.10 10.41 18.71
C ASN A 197 8.25 8.94 19.19
N SER A 198 9.44 8.57 19.64
CA SER A 198 9.76 7.21 20.11
C SER A 198 8.94 6.75 21.32
N GLU A 199 8.35 7.69 22.09
CA GLU A 199 7.47 7.40 23.22
C GLU A 199 6.01 7.20 22.80
N GLY A 200 5.69 7.38 21.50
CA GLY A 200 4.33 7.29 20.97
C GLY A 200 3.50 8.56 21.13
N LYS A 201 4.08 9.66 21.64
CA LYS A 201 3.41 10.96 21.66
C LYS A 201 3.30 11.47 20.23
N GLN A 202 2.13 11.97 19.86
CA GLN A 202 1.87 12.34 18.48
C GLN A 202 1.16 13.69 18.36
N GLN A 203 1.42 14.38 17.24
CA GLN A 203 0.69 15.57 16.82
C GLN A 203 0.27 15.45 15.36
N LYS A 204 -0.93 15.95 15.05
CA LYS A 204 -1.50 15.96 13.70
C LYS A 204 -1.25 17.29 13.02
N ILE A 205 -0.81 17.23 11.76
CA ILE A 205 -0.74 18.38 10.84
C ILE A 205 -1.70 18.09 9.68
N SER A 206 -2.55 19.06 9.33
CA SER A 206 -3.50 18.94 8.22
C SER A 206 -3.13 19.87 7.08
N GLY A 207 -3.17 19.37 5.84
CA GLY A 207 -2.88 20.11 4.62
C GLY A 207 -1.39 20.32 4.35
N ALA A 208 -1.09 20.95 3.23
CA ALA A 208 0.27 21.24 2.74
C ALA A 208 0.90 22.39 3.51
N GLN A 209 1.27 22.15 4.75
CA GLN A 209 1.91 23.16 5.60
C GLN A 209 3.38 23.37 5.22
N PRO A 210 3.95 24.57 5.46
CA PRO A 210 5.35 24.87 5.24
C PRO A 210 6.25 24.13 6.24
N PHE A 211 7.54 24.00 5.90
CA PHE A 211 8.55 23.32 6.71
C PHE A 211 8.61 23.81 8.17
N SER A 212 8.44 25.12 8.41
CA SER A 212 8.47 25.68 9.78
C SER A 212 7.46 25.02 10.72
N VAL A 213 6.25 24.70 10.23
CA VAL A 213 5.21 24.03 11.02
C VAL A 213 5.67 22.62 11.43
N PHE A 214 6.27 21.87 10.52
CA PHE A 214 6.82 20.53 10.82
C PHE A 214 7.95 20.61 11.84
N LYS A 215 8.85 21.59 11.64
CA LYS A 215 9.98 21.82 12.55
C LYS A 215 9.48 22.13 13.97
N ASP A 216 8.53 23.07 14.12
CA ASP A 216 7.99 23.45 15.42
C ASP A 216 7.32 22.28 16.13
N VAL A 217 6.57 21.45 15.40
CA VAL A 217 5.94 20.24 15.96
C VAL A 217 6.98 19.22 16.39
N ILE A 218 8.00 18.97 15.56
CA ILE A 218 9.07 18.01 15.88
C ILE A 218 9.86 18.48 17.11
N ASP A 219 10.26 19.75 17.14
CA ASP A 219 10.97 20.34 18.28
C ASP A 219 10.16 20.25 19.61
N SER A 220 8.81 20.25 19.51
CA SER A 220 7.93 20.10 20.68
C SER A 220 7.78 18.67 21.17
N LEU A 221 8.20 17.69 20.38
CA LEU A 221 8.07 16.27 20.66
C LEU A 221 9.41 15.62 21.09
N THR A 222 10.53 16.29 20.82
CA THR A 222 11.89 15.88 21.18
C THR A 222 12.42 16.65 22.37
#